data_5acbbc8a15420cefb5bfd017d87489da
#
_entry.id   5acbbc8a15420cefb5bfd017d87489da
#
_cell.length_a   1.000
_cell.length_b   1.000
_cell.length_c   1.000
_cell.angle_alpha   90.00
_cell.angle_beta   90.00
_cell.angle_gamma   90.00
#
_symmetry.space_group_name_H-M   'P 1'
#
loop_
_entity.id
_entity.type
_entity.pdbx_description
1 polymer ?
#
loop_
_entity_poly.entity_id
_entity_poly.type
_entity_poly.pdbx_seq_one_letter_code
_entity_poly.pdbx_strand_id
1 'polypeptide(L)'
;MANKTPKFLIGIDLGTTNTVVAYADMAKALSPENCKIFEIEQLVAPGEVAKRPQLPSFRYHPAKGELKENDLLLPWSDKLNDDLPTIVIGELARELGAKVDGRQVVSAKSWLSHPQVDRSASILPWGAADEVSKVSPVLASASYLFHVRQAWNTSHPDALMEHQEVVITIPASFDESARAFTVEAAKRAGLSEILLLEEPQAVCYDWYARQGNHAQAQLAKIKLLLVCDVGGGTTDLSLIKISKAKDDSLALTRIGVGNHLMLGGDNVDLALAHTVEQKINGDRPAKKLSTSSLSQLIQQTRKAKEKLLGNNPPENTKVTLLGSGARLIGGAKSYLLQQQEVSDIALDGFFPVININEQPVKRRSAVVEFGLPYAPDPAVSKYLAQFILEHQSACHDAINSTQPEEIATPDALLLNGGVFNSPALNERAQKVLSEWKTGNITLLENSRPDLAVAQGAVAYAKARRGAQLKIGGGSARTFFLALEKTDSGQQAICLMPKGAEEEQEFMLKEQKFSLRLDQPVKFHL
;
A
#
# COMPACT_ATOMS: atom_id res chain seq x y z
N MET A 1 2.43 -23.84 -27.08
CA MET A 1 1.68 -24.12 -25.83
C MET A 1 0.25 -23.65 -26.08
N ALA A 2 -0.76 -24.49 -25.85
CA ALA A 2 -2.15 -24.11 -26.08
C ALA A 2 -2.49 -22.96 -25.13
N ASN A 3 -2.90 -21.82 -25.68
CA ASN A 3 -3.38 -20.67 -24.93
C ASN A 3 -4.63 -21.13 -24.15
N LYS A 4 -4.46 -21.52 -22.89
CA LYS A 4 -5.61 -21.85 -22.04
C LYS A 4 -6.35 -20.55 -21.76
N THR A 5 -7.58 -20.44 -22.19
CA THR A 5 -8.47 -19.30 -21.89
C THR A 5 -8.53 -19.12 -20.36
N PRO A 6 -8.27 -17.94 -19.82
CA PRO A 6 -8.35 -17.68 -18.36
C PRO A 6 -9.72 -18.06 -17.82
N LYS A 7 -9.76 -18.70 -16.67
CA LYS A 7 -10.99 -19.03 -15.94
C LYS A 7 -11.34 -17.98 -14.87
N PHE A 8 -10.32 -17.32 -14.35
CA PHE A 8 -10.44 -16.37 -13.25
C PHE A 8 -9.85 -15.01 -13.59
N LEU A 9 -10.48 -13.98 -13.06
CA LEU A 9 -9.87 -12.66 -12.87
C LEU A 9 -9.29 -12.62 -11.46
N ILE A 10 -8.02 -12.24 -11.35
CA ILE A 10 -7.30 -12.23 -10.08
C ILE A 10 -6.76 -10.82 -9.83
N GLY A 11 -7.10 -10.26 -8.66
CA GLY A 11 -6.57 -8.99 -8.17
C GLY A 11 -5.62 -9.25 -7.00
N ILE A 12 -4.42 -8.72 -7.07
CA ILE A 12 -3.40 -8.82 -6.01
C ILE A 12 -3.08 -7.41 -5.50
N ASP A 13 -3.39 -7.16 -4.24
CA ASP A 13 -2.84 -6.02 -3.52
C ASP A 13 -1.52 -6.46 -2.88
N LEU A 14 -0.40 -6.06 -3.51
CA LEU A 14 0.93 -6.27 -2.95
C LEU A 14 1.22 -5.14 -1.95
N GLY A 15 0.64 -5.22 -0.74
CA GLY A 15 0.72 -4.17 0.27
C GLY A 15 2.06 -4.10 1.00
N THR A 16 2.36 -2.96 1.60
CA THR A 16 3.56 -2.74 2.43
C THR A 16 3.57 -3.66 3.65
N THR A 17 2.40 -3.84 4.27
CA THR A 17 2.23 -4.62 5.51
C THR A 17 1.61 -5.98 5.25
N ASN A 18 0.63 -6.06 4.36
CA ASN A 18 -0.07 -7.30 4.01
C ASN A 18 -0.29 -7.40 2.50
N THR A 19 -0.22 -8.60 1.97
CA THR A 19 -0.60 -8.94 0.60
C THR A 19 -1.97 -9.62 0.62
N VAL A 20 -2.89 -9.15 -0.22
CA VAL A 20 -4.27 -9.64 -0.33
C VAL A 20 -4.52 -10.11 -1.75
N VAL A 21 -5.27 -11.20 -1.89
CA VAL A 21 -5.70 -11.73 -3.19
C VAL A 21 -7.21 -11.84 -3.24
N ALA A 22 -7.80 -11.20 -4.25
CA ALA A 22 -9.21 -11.39 -4.59
C ALA A 22 -9.34 -12.07 -5.96
N TYR A 23 -10.43 -12.75 -6.20
CA TYR A 23 -10.69 -13.39 -7.48
C TYR A 23 -12.17 -13.50 -7.82
N ALA A 24 -12.47 -13.61 -9.12
CA ALA A 24 -13.80 -13.92 -9.61
C ALA A 24 -13.74 -14.93 -10.74
N ASP A 25 -14.68 -15.86 -10.77
CA ASP A 25 -14.89 -16.81 -11.85
C ASP A 25 -15.52 -16.09 -13.05
N MET A 26 -14.86 -16.16 -14.20
CA MET A 26 -15.30 -15.50 -15.44
C MET A 26 -16.60 -16.07 -16.02
N ALA A 27 -16.93 -17.34 -15.70
CA ALA A 27 -18.17 -17.97 -16.15
C ALA A 27 -19.40 -17.48 -15.36
N LYS A 28 -19.20 -16.82 -14.19
CA LYS A 28 -20.29 -16.30 -13.37
C LYS A 28 -20.57 -14.83 -13.70
N ALA A 29 -21.84 -14.44 -13.51
CA ALA A 29 -22.22 -13.03 -13.64
C ALA A 29 -21.30 -12.11 -12.85
N LEU A 30 -21.01 -10.95 -13.43
CA LEU A 30 -20.10 -9.96 -12.86
C LEU A 30 -20.79 -9.19 -11.72
N SER A 31 -21.09 -9.86 -10.61
CA SER A 31 -21.64 -9.22 -9.41
C SER A 31 -20.58 -9.11 -8.30
N PRO A 32 -20.71 -8.15 -7.37
CA PRO A 32 -19.81 -8.04 -6.20
C PRO A 32 -19.77 -9.33 -5.38
N GLU A 33 -20.88 -10.04 -5.25
CA GLU A 33 -21.02 -11.29 -4.50
C GLU A 33 -20.16 -12.43 -5.08
N ASN A 34 -19.80 -12.35 -6.37
CA ASN A 34 -18.93 -13.31 -7.04
C ASN A 34 -17.44 -12.96 -6.90
N CYS A 35 -17.08 -11.83 -6.31
CA CYS A 35 -15.71 -11.47 -5.97
C CYS A 35 -15.39 -12.02 -4.57
N LYS A 36 -14.45 -12.95 -4.51
CA LYS A 36 -14.06 -13.64 -3.28
C LYS A 36 -12.64 -13.28 -2.89
N ILE A 37 -12.36 -13.29 -1.58
CA ILE A 37 -10.99 -13.25 -1.07
C ILE A 37 -10.42 -14.67 -1.07
N PHE A 38 -9.22 -14.81 -1.61
CA PHE A 38 -8.48 -16.06 -1.55
C PHE A 38 -7.78 -16.17 -0.21
N GLU A 39 -8.11 -17.24 0.53
CA GLU A 39 -7.44 -17.55 1.79
C GLU A 39 -6.09 -18.22 1.51
N ILE A 40 -5.00 -17.52 1.83
CA ILE A 40 -3.62 -17.90 1.52
C ILE A 40 -3.11 -18.85 2.62
N GLU A 41 -2.74 -20.05 2.22
CA GLU A 41 -2.04 -21.00 3.11
C GLU A 41 -0.65 -20.48 3.44
N GLN A 42 -0.30 -20.46 4.73
CA GLN A 42 0.97 -19.96 5.23
C GLN A 42 1.32 -20.59 6.59
N LEU A 43 2.59 -20.58 6.94
CA LEU A 43 3.02 -20.97 8.28
C LEU A 43 2.60 -19.91 9.30
N VAL A 44 1.90 -20.35 10.36
CA VAL A 44 1.49 -19.50 11.49
C VAL A 44 2.32 -19.78 12.75
N ALA A 45 2.87 -20.99 12.85
CA ALA A 45 3.85 -21.41 13.84
C ALA A 45 4.81 -22.45 13.19
N PRO A 46 5.95 -22.79 13.81
CA PRO A 46 6.83 -23.85 13.31
C PRO A 46 6.05 -25.16 13.08
N GLY A 47 5.99 -25.63 11.82
CA GLY A 47 5.27 -26.84 11.41
C GLY A 47 3.75 -26.71 11.38
N GLU A 48 3.18 -25.54 11.66
CA GLU A 48 1.73 -25.31 11.64
C GLU A 48 1.33 -24.40 10.47
N VAL A 49 0.50 -24.94 9.57
CA VAL A 49 -0.04 -24.23 8.40
C VAL A 49 -1.49 -23.85 8.63
N ALA A 50 -1.85 -22.61 8.29
CA ALA A 50 -3.23 -22.15 8.31
C ALA A 50 -3.56 -21.28 7.10
N LYS A 51 -4.84 -21.21 6.74
CA LYS A 51 -5.37 -20.30 5.72
C LYS A 51 -5.72 -18.96 6.35
N ARG A 52 -5.32 -17.88 5.68
CA ARG A 52 -5.58 -16.50 6.12
C ARG A 52 -6.04 -15.63 4.94
N PRO A 53 -6.93 -14.67 5.15
CA PRO A 53 -7.37 -13.74 4.10
C PRO A 53 -6.25 -12.77 3.66
N GLN A 54 -5.19 -12.68 4.45
CA GLN A 54 -4.05 -11.80 4.20
C GLN A 54 -2.76 -12.56 4.48
N LEU A 55 -1.74 -12.30 3.64
CA LEU A 55 -0.36 -12.74 3.87
C LEU A 55 0.44 -11.54 4.37
N PRO A 56 0.92 -11.52 5.61
CA PRO A 56 1.86 -10.49 6.05
C PRO A 56 3.06 -10.39 5.11
N SER A 57 3.35 -9.19 4.59
CA SER A 57 4.45 -8.91 3.66
C SER A 57 5.79 -8.86 4.39
N PHE A 58 6.11 -9.96 5.06
CA PHE A 58 7.31 -10.18 5.87
C PHE A 58 8.08 -11.38 5.35
N ARG A 59 9.40 -11.24 5.35
CA ARG A 59 10.33 -12.31 5.01
C ARG A 59 11.36 -12.44 6.13
N TYR A 60 11.60 -13.66 6.60
CA TYR A 60 12.56 -13.95 7.64
C TYR A 60 13.65 -14.89 7.11
N HIS A 61 14.90 -14.64 7.53
CA HIS A 61 16.08 -15.40 7.17
C HIS A 61 16.58 -16.18 8.40
N PRO A 62 16.12 -17.42 8.62
CA PRO A 62 16.51 -18.21 9.79
C PRO A 62 18.03 -18.39 9.87
N ALA A 63 18.56 -18.46 11.10
CA ALA A 63 19.90 -18.91 11.31
C ALA A 63 20.02 -20.41 11.04
N LYS A 64 21.21 -20.90 10.70
CA LYS A 64 21.44 -22.33 10.49
C LYS A 64 21.08 -23.11 11.76
N GLY A 65 20.13 -24.03 11.64
CA GLY A 65 19.65 -24.88 12.74
C GLY A 65 18.63 -24.20 13.69
N GLU A 66 18.16 -22.98 13.41
CA GLU A 66 17.10 -22.31 14.16
C GLU A 66 15.75 -22.99 14.01
N LEU A 67 15.45 -23.44 12.78
CA LEU A 67 14.26 -24.18 12.44
C LEU A 67 14.64 -25.53 11.83
N LYS A 68 13.85 -26.55 12.09
CA LYS A 68 13.99 -27.87 11.48
C LYS A 68 13.29 -27.88 10.12
N GLU A 69 13.66 -28.79 9.23
CA GLU A 69 13.01 -28.96 7.93
C GLU A 69 11.50 -29.14 8.05
N ASN A 70 11.05 -29.96 8.99
CA ASN A 70 9.61 -30.17 9.26
C ASN A 70 8.89 -28.92 9.75
N ASP A 71 9.60 -27.94 10.34
CA ASP A 71 9.00 -26.68 10.80
C ASP A 71 8.66 -25.74 9.64
N LEU A 72 9.18 -26.03 8.44
CA LEU A 72 9.10 -25.18 7.24
C LEU A 72 8.21 -25.77 6.14
N LEU A 73 7.66 -26.96 6.35
CA LEU A 73 6.87 -27.64 5.32
C LEU A 73 5.58 -26.88 5.00
N LEU A 74 5.42 -26.59 3.73
CA LEU A 74 4.21 -26.04 3.12
C LEU A 74 3.64 -27.08 2.14
N PRO A 75 2.36 -27.03 1.78
CA PRO A 75 1.72 -28.02 0.90
C PRO A 75 2.38 -28.21 -0.47
N TRP A 76 3.28 -27.30 -0.84
CA TRP A 76 4.03 -27.32 -2.11
C TRP A 76 5.53 -27.53 -1.93
N SER A 77 6.03 -27.79 -0.74
CA SER A 77 7.48 -27.92 -0.45
C SER A 77 8.16 -29.02 -1.26
N ASP A 78 7.50 -30.13 -1.50
CA ASP A 78 8.04 -31.26 -2.31
C ASP A 78 8.29 -30.91 -3.78
N LYS A 79 7.81 -29.76 -4.23
CA LYS A 79 7.97 -29.26 -5.61
C LYS A 79 9.08 -28.22 -5.77
N LEU A 80 9.75 -27.86 -4.68
CA LEU A 80 10.82 -26.86 -4.66
C LEU A 80 12.17 -27.59 -4.67
N ASN A 81 13.15 -27.02 -5.39
CA ASN A 81 14.53 -27.53 -5.40
C ASN A 81 15.20 -27.29 -4.04
N ASP A 82 15.97 -28.26 -3.56
CA ASP A 82 16.73 -28.23 -2.30
C ASP A 82 17.79 -27.11 -2.25
N ASP A 83 18.15 -26.51 -3.39
CA ASP A 83 19.18 -25.47 -3.49
C ASP A 83 18.71 -24.05 -3.13
N LEU A 84 17.40 -23.88 -2.81
CA LEU A 84 16.90 -22.55 -2.44
C LEU A 84 17.23 -22.23 -0.97
N PRO A 85 17.66 -20.99 -0.68
CA PRO A 85 17.94 -20.60 0.71
C PRO A 85 16.67 -20.74 1.55
N THR A 86 16.84 -21.31 2.74
CA THR A 86 15.75 -21.43 3.73
C THR A 86 15.21 -20.07 4.11
N ILE A 87 13.96 -19.82 3.79
CA ILE A 87 13.26 -18.56 4.08
C ILE A 87 11.87 -18.84 4.63
N VAL A 88 11.36 -17.93 5.45
CA VAL A 88 9.98 -17.95 5.94
C VAL A 88 9.27 -16.70 5.45
N ILE A 89 8.02 -16.85 5.01
CA ILE A 89 7.16 -15.77 4.52
C ILE A 89 5.88 -15.73 5.34
N GLY A 90 5.30 -14.55 5.55
CA GLY A 90 3.98 -14.38 6.13
C GLY A 90 3.97 -14.28 7.66
N GLU A 91 2.98 -14.92 8.30
CA GLU A 91 2.69 -14.75 9.73
C GLU A 91 3.86 -15.24 10.60
N LEU A 92 4.40 -16.42 10.33
CA LEU A 92 5.56 -16.94 11.06
C LEU A 92 6.79 -16.05 10.90
N ALA A 93 7.03 -15.50 9.68
CA ALA A 93 8.14 -14.56 9.45
C ALA A 93 8.01 -13.31 10.34
N ARG A 94 6.80 -12.78 10.47
CA ARG A 94 6.49 -11.65 11.35
C ARG A 94 6.75 -11.98 12.82
N GLU A 95 6.32 -13.15 13.28
CA GLU A 95 6.47 -13.60 14.67
C GLU A 95 7.94 -13.89 15.04
N LEU A 96 8.72 -14.49 14.13
CA LEU A 96 10.15 -14.76 14.35
C LEU A 96 10.97 -13.47 14.35
N GLY A 97 10.69 -12.57 13.41
CA GLY A 97 11.40 -11.29 13.33
C GLY A 97 11.19 -10.39 14.53
N ALA A 98 10.06 -10.52 15.23
CA ALA A 98 9.85 -9.83 16.50
C ALA A 98 10.72 -10.40 17.64
N LYS A 99 11.25 -11.62 17.50
CA LYS A 99 12.06 -12.29 18.52
C LYS A 99 13.57 -12.16 18.29
N VAL A 100 13.98 -12.03 17.01
CA VAL A 100 15.39 -12.05 16.61
C VAL A 100 15.70 -10.85 15.72
N ASP A 101 16.67 -10.05 16.14
CA ASP A 101 17.07 -8.82 15.44
C ASP A 101 17.80 -9.10 14.11
N GLY A 102 17.61 -8.19 13.15
CA GLY A 102 18.42 -8.10 11.94
C GLY A 102 18.18 -9.20 10.90
N ARG A 103 17.20 -10.10 11.09
CA ARG A 103 16.93 -11.21 10.17
C ARG A 103 15.62 -11.08 9.39
N GLN A 104 14.87 -10.02 9.66
CA GLN A 104 13.55 -9.80 9.05
C GLN A 104 13.59 -8.70 7.99
N VAL A 105 13.02 -8.97 6.84
CA VAL A 105 12.68 -7.97 5.82
C VAL A 105 11.27 -7.49 6.08
N VAL A 106 11.14 -6.17 6.24
CA VAL A 106 9.85 -5.47 6.39
C VAL A 106 9.72 -4.41 5.32
N SER A 107 8.49 -4.04 4.97
CA SER A 107 8.18 -2.90 4.08
C SER A 107 8.91 -2.95 2.72
N ALA A 108 9.13 -4.14 2.15
CA ALA A 108 9.84 -4.31 0.89
C ALA A 108 9.28 -3.42 -0.24
N LYS A 109 7.95 -3.22 -0.28
CA LYS A 109 7.27 -2.33 -1.24
C LYS A 109 7.76 -0.89 -1.14
N SER A 110 7.94 -0.36 0.08
CA SER A 110 8.44 1.00 0.29
C SER A 110 9.89 1.17 -0.19
N TRP A 111 10.70 0.11 -0.09
CA TRP A 111 12.06 0.11 -0.63
C TRP A 111 12.11 0.15 -2.15
N LEU A 112 11.06 -0.31 -2.86
CA LEU A 112 10.99 -0.19 -4.32
C LEU A 112 10.91 1.28 -4.80
N SER A 113 10.46 2.21 -3.96
CA SER A 113 10.36 3.64 -4.25
C SER A 113 11.41 4.49 -3.52
N HIS A 114 12.33 3.88 -2.77
CA HIS A 114 13.32 4.62 -1.97
C HIS A 114 14.28 5.45 -2.86
N PRO A 115 14.39 6.78 -2.64
CA PRO A 115 15.08 7.67 -3.59
C PRO A 115 16.61 7.62 -3.50
N GLN A 116 17.19 7.09 -2.41
CA GLN A 116 18.61 7.23 -2.08
C GLN A 116 19.39 5.91 -2.09
N VAL A 117 18.76 4.78 -2.45
CA VAL A 117 19.42 3.47 -2.47
C VAL A 117 19.36 2.85 -3.86
N ASP A 118 20.30 1.95 -4.13
CA ASP A 118 20.17 1.05 -5.28
C ASP A 118 19.10 -0.01 -4.96
N ARG A 119 17.92 0.18 -5.54
CA ARG A 119 16.72 -0.65 -5.33
C ARG A 119 16.88 -2.08 -5.88
N SER A 120 17.88 -2.32 -6.74
CA SER A 120 18.21 -3.63 -7.29
C SER A 120 19.25 -4.39 -6.46
N ALA A 121 19.98 -3.69 -5.60
CA ALA A 121 21.03 -4.27 -4.77
C ALA A 121 20.45 -5.07 -3.58
N SER A 122 21.21 -6.05 -3.11
CA SER A 122 20.87 -6.89 -1.94
C SER A 122 21.13 -6.14 -0.64
N ILE A 123 20.16 -5.32 -0.23
CA ILE A 123 20.25 -4.41 0.93
C ILE A 123 19.39 -4.82 2.12
N LEU A 124 18.46 -5.78 1.94
CA LEU A 124 17.50 -6.19 2.97
C LEU A 124 17.83 -7.59 3.53
N PRO A 125 17.72 -7.80 4.84
CA PRO A 125 17.30 -6.87 5.90
C PRO A 125 18.28 -5.70 6.05
N TRP A 126 17.75 -4.49 6.23
CA TRP A 126 18.56 -3.29 6.42
C TRP A 126 19.33 -3.33 7.75
N GLY A 127 20.62 -3.02 7.70
CA GLY A 127 21.46 -3.06 8.90
C GLY A 127 21.76 -4.45 9.46
N ALA A 128 21.40 -5.51 8.73
CA ALA A 128 21.71 -6.89 9.12
C ALA A 128 23.22 -7.13 9.17
N ALA A 129 23.65 -7.99 10.09
CA ALA A 129 25.03 -8.45 10.20
C ALA A 129 25.47 -9.21 8.95
N ASP A 130 26.79 -9.31 8.73
CA ASP A 130 27.35 -9.86 7.48
C ASP A 130 27.03 -11.35 7.26
N GLU A 131 26.77 -12.10 8.33
CA GLU A 131 26.36 -13.51 8.23
C GLU A 131 24.90 -13.70 7.79
N VAL A 132 24.10 -12.64 7.71
CA VAL A 132 22.72 -12.70 7.26
C VAL A 132 22.69 -12.49 5.74
N SER A 133 22.20 -13.49 5.00
CA SER A 133 21.99 -13.35 3.55
C SER A 133 21.04 -12.20 3.25
N LYS A 134 21.49 -11.26 2.41
CA LYS A 134 20.68 -10.10 2.01
C LYS A 134 20.01 -10.34 0.66
N VAL A 135 18.87 -9.68 0.47
CA VAL A 135 18.10 -9.69 -0.78
C VAL A 135 17.78 -8.27 -1.24
N SER A 136 17.49 -8.13 -2.52
CA SER A 136 16.98 -6.84 -3.04
C SER A 136 15.49 -6.66 -2.69
N PRO A 137 15.00 -5.41 -2.65
CA PRO A 137 13.57 -5.13 -2.54
C PRO A 137 12.72 -5.87 -3.59
N VAL A 138 13.22 -5.97 -4.81
CA VAL A 138 12.58 -6.71 -5.92
C VAL A 138 12.46 -8.19 -5.58
N LEU A 139 13.53 -8.83 -5.10
CA LEU A 139 13.50 -10.25 -4.75
C LEU A 139 12.63 -10.53 -3.51
N ALA A 140 12.61 -9.62 -2.54
CA ALA A 140 11.71 -9.72 -1.40
C ALA A 140 10.25 -9.67 -1.84
N SER A 141 9.88 -8.71 -2.69
CA SER A 141 8.53 -8.60 -3.27
C SER A 141 8.16 -9.82 -4.12
N ALA A 142 9.13 -10.32 -4.92
CA ALA A 142 8.94 -11.54 -5.71
C ALA A 142 8.66 -12.76 -4.82
N SER A 143 9.27 -12.85 -3.63
CA SER A 143 9.04 -13.99 -2.72
C SER A 143 7.62 -14.01 -2.16
N TYR A 144 6.98 -12.85 -1.93
CA TYR A 144 5.57 -12.79 -1.53
C TYR A 144 4.64 -13.24 -2.66
N LEU A 145 4.87 -12.74 -3.88
CA LEU A 145 4.11 -13.13 -5.06
C LEU A 145 4.29 -14.61 -5.41
N PHE A 146 5.51 -15.14 -5.26
CA PHE A 146 5.79 -16.57 -5.43
C PHE A 146 5.00 -17.41 -4.44
N HIS A 147 5.00 -17.04 -3.15
CA HIS A 147 4.22 -17.73 -2.12
C HIS A 147 2.72 -17.75 -2.46
N VAL A 148 2.17 -16.59 -2.83
CA VAL A 148 0.77 -16.46 -3.27
C VAL A 148 0.47 -17.36 -4.47
N ARG A 149 1.34 -17.35 -5.49
CA ARG A 149 1.18 -18.20 -6.68
C ARG A 149 1.18 -19.69 -6.32
N GLN A 150 2.10 -20.12 -5.46
CA GLN A 150 2.17 -21.52 -5.04
C GLN A 150 0.94 -21.96 -4.25
N ALA A 151 0.47 -21.12 -3.32
CA ALA A 151 -0.76 -21.38 -2.56
C ALA A 151 -1.97 -21.50 -3.51
N TRP A 152 -2.09 -20.58 -4.49
CA TRP A 152 -3.12 -20.64 -5.50
C TRP A 152 -3.04 -21.91 -6.33
N ASN A 153 -1.88 -22.21 -6.91
CA ASN A 153 -1.68 -23.35 -7.80
C ASN A 153 -1.92 -24.69 -7.10
N THR A 154 -1.64 -24.77 -5.80
CA THR A 154 -1.96 -25.93 -4.98
C THR A 154 -3.48 -26.09 -4.80
N SER A 155 -4.20 -24.99 -4.57
CA SER A 155 -5.66 -24.99 -4.43
C SER A 155 -6.41 -25.11 -5.76
N HIS A 156 -5.80 -24.70 -6.88
CA HIS A 156 -6.40 -24.65 -8.22
C HIS A 156 -5.49 -25.29 -9.28
N PRO A 157 -5.21 -26.61 -9.20
CA PRO A 157 -4.25 -27.28 -10.08
C PRO A 157 -4.66 -27.26 -11.57
N ASP A 158 -5.96 -27.13 -11.87
CA ASP A 158 -6.48 -27.02 -13.23
C ASP A 158 -6.55 -25.60 -13.78
N ALA A 159 -6.22 -24.60 -12.94
CA ALA A 159 -6.30 -23.17 -13.27
C ALA A 159 -5.15 -22.40 -12.63
N LEU A 160 -3.92 -22.72 -13.07
CA LEU A 160 -2.69 -22.11 -12.54
C LEU A 160 -2.73 -20.60 -12.66
N MET A 161 -2.23 -19.88 -11.67
CA MET A 161 -2.30 -18.41 -11.58
C MET A 161 -1.66 -17.72 -12.78
N GLU A 162 -0.53 -18.22 -13.26
CA GLU A 162 0.21 -17.73 -14.44
C GLU A 162 -0.56 -17.85 -15.76
N HIS A 163 -1.70 -18.54 -15.77
CA HIS A 163 -2.59 -18.67 -16.92
C HIS A 163 -3.92 -17.92 -16.72
N GLN A 164 -4.03 -17.13 -15.66
CA GLN A 164 -5.19 -16.31 -15.39
C GLN A 164 -4.93 -14.85 -15.78
N GLU A 165 -5.98 -14.02 -15.79
CA GLU A 165 -5.83 -12.57 -15.92
C GLU A 165 -5.51 -11.98 -14.54
N VAL A 166 -4.27 -11.52 -14.37
CA VAL A 166 -3.77 -11.03 -13.09
C VAL A 166 -3.56 -9.53 -13.12
N VAL A 167 -4.16 -8.83 -12.18
CA VAL A 167 -3.97 -7.40 -11.94
C VAL A 167 -3.24 -7.24 -10.60
N ILE A 168 -2.11 -6.54 -10.61
CA ILE A 168 -1.37 -6.18 -9.39
C ILE A 168 -1.51 -4.69 -9.15
N THR A 169 -1.83 -4.30 -7.91
CA THR A 169 -1.98 -2.88 -7.58
C THR A 169 -0.68 -2.25 -7.11
N ILE A 170 -0.56 -0.97 -7.40
CA ILE A 170 0.59 -0.13 -7.05
C ILE A 170 0.12 1.23 -6.53
N PRO A 171 0.87 1.90 -5.65
CA PRO A 171 0.60 3.28 -5.29
C PRO A 171 0.59 4.20 -6.52
N ALA A 172 -0.32 5.18 -6.54
CA ALA A 172 -0.34 6.18 -7.61
C ALA A 172 0.94 7.04 -7.63
N SER A 173 1.59 7.16 -6.48
CA SER A 173 2.85 7.89 -6.27
C SER A 173 4.10 7.20 -6.80
N PHE A 174 4.03 5.91 -7.19
CA PHE A 174 5.18 5.17 -7.72
C PHE A 174 5.74 5.81 -8.98
N ASP A 175 7.07 6.01 -8.99
CA ASP A 175 7.82 6.38 -10.18
C ASP A 175 7.90 5.20 -11.17
N GLU A 176 8.31 5.46 -12.40
CA GLU A 176 8.41 4.43 -13.45
C GLU A 176 9.37 3.30 -13.08
N SER A 177 10.42 3.59 -12.32
CA SER A 177 11.35 2.56 -11.83
C SER A 177 10.67 1.63 -10.83
N ALA A 178 9.90 2.16 -9.89
CA ALA A 178 9.15 1.35 -8.92
C ALA A 178 8.07 0.50 -9.61
N ARG A 179 7.40 1.05 -10.65
CA ARG A 179 6.47 0.31 -11.52
C ARG A 179 7.19 -0.84 -12.23
N ALA A 180 8.33 -0.57 -12.87
CA ALA A 180 9.14 -1.58 -13.55
C ALA A 180 9.65 -2.67 -12.59
N PHE A 181 10.09 -2.30 -11.40
CA PHE A 181 10.52 -3.27 -10.37
C PHE A 181 9.37 -4.13 -9.86
N THR A 182 8.15 -3.61 -9.80
CA THR A 182 6.97 -4.43 -9.46
C THR A 182 6.69 -5.46 -10.55
N VAL A 183 6.78 -5.07 -11.82
CA VAL A 183 6.67 -6.00 -12.97
C VAL A 183 7.79 -7.04 -12.94
N GLU A 184 9.02 -6.63 -12.64
CA GLU A 184 10.15 -7.57 -12.51
C GLU A 184 9.94 -8.56 -11.36
N ALA A 185 9.46 -8.10 -10.21
CA ALA A 185 9.12 -8.97 -9.08
C ALA A 185 8.07 -10.02 -9.46
N ALA A 186 7.02 -9.61 -10.19
CA ALA A 186 5.99 -10.51 -10.71
C ALA A 186 6.58 -11.55 -11.67
N LYS A 187 7.42 -11.13 -12.64
CA LYS A 187 8.10 -12.03 -13.57
C LYS A 187 8.98 -13.04 -12.83
N ARG A 188 9.75 -12.60 -11.83
CA ARG A 188 10.59 -13.48 -10.99
C ARG A 188 9.75 -14.47 -10.16
N ALA A 189 8.53 -14.09 -9.79
CA ALA A 189 7.56 -14.97 -9.14
C ALA A 189 6.89 -15.97 -10.12
N GLY A 190 7.14 -15.85 -11.43
CA GLY A 190 6.54 -16.67 -12.49
C GLY A 190 5.21 -16.13 -13.02
N LEU A 191 4.91 -14.85 -12.77
CA LEU A 191 3.76 -14.13 -13.32
C LEU A 191 4.26 -13.18 -14.41
N SER A 192 4.39 -13.67 -15.64
CA SER A 192 5.00 -12.93 -16.75
C SER A 192 4.05 -11.92 -17.41
N GLU A 193 2.75 -12.19 -17.36
CA GLU A 193 1.71 -11.36 -17.96
C GLU A 193 0.80 -10.83 -16.87
N ILE A 194 1.01 -9.57 -16.49
CA ILE A 194 0.21 -8.88 -15.49
C ILE A 194 -0.23 -7.51 -15.99
N LEU A 195 -1.32 -7.02 -15.42
CA LEU A 195 -1.74 -5.64 -15.52
C LEU A 195 -1.40 -4.90 -14.23
N LEU A 196 -0.99 -3.64 -14.34
CA LEU A 196 -0.84 -2.77 -13.19
C LEU A 196 -2.06 -1.86 -13.06
N LEU A 197 -2.53 -1.66 -11.84
CA LEU A 197 -3.60 -0.72 -11.52
C LEU A 197 -3.19 0.12 -10.31
N GLU A 198 -3.51 1.40 -10.33
CA GLU A 198 -3.25 2.26 -9.17
C GLU A 198 -4.25 2.02 -8.04
N GLU A 199 -3.76 1.95 -6.81
CA GLU A 199 -4.56 1.66 -5.61
C GLU A 199 -5.79 2.57 -5.46
N PRO A 200 -5.71 3.90 -5.62
CA PRO A 200 -6.89 4.76 -5.50
C PRO A 200 -7.93 4.49 -6.58
N GLN A 201 -7.51 4.09 -7.78
CA GLN A 201 -8.45 3.65 -8.81
C GLN A 201 -9.11 2.32 -8.42
N ALA A 202 -8.32 1.37 -7.92
CA ALA A 202 -8.85 0.09 -7.43
C ALA A 202 -9.93 0.30 -6.36
N VAL A 203 -9.68 1.17 -5.39
CA VAL A 203 -10.67 1.51 -4.34
C VAL A 203 -11.96 2.08 -4.95
N CYS A 204 -11.86 2.97 -5.93
CA CYS A 204 -13.03 3.52 -6.63
C CYS A 204 -13.80 2.42 -7.40
N TYR A 205 -13.09 1.49 -8.06
CA TYR A 205 -13.73 0.36 -8.75
C TYR A 205 -14.46 -0.57 -7.79
N ASP A 206 -13.85 -0.88 -6.64
CA ASP A 206 -14.48 -1.69 -5.60
C ASP A 206 -15.73 -1.02 -5.03
N TRP A 207 -15.59 0.27 -4.67
CA TRP A 207 -16.72 1.04 -4.14
C TRP A 207 -17.88 1.07 -5.14
N TYR A 208 -17.60 1.39 -6.41
CA TYR A 208 -18.62 1.45 -7.46
C TYR A 208 -19.29 0.09 -7.65
N ALA A 209 -18.53 -0.98 -7.72
CA ALA A 209 -19.05 -2.33 -7.89
C ALA A 209 -19.96 -2.75 -6.73
N ARG A 210 -19.61 -2.39 -5.49
CA ARG A 210 -20.42 -2.70 -4.30
C ARG A 210 -21.71 -1.89 -4.22
N GLN A 211 -21.70 -0.62 -4.63
CA GLN A 211 -22.88 0.23 -4.63
C GLN A 211 -23.87 -0.15 -5.76
N GLY A 212 -23.40 -0.81 -6.80
CA GLY A 212 -24.26 -1.24 -7.93
C GLY A 212 -25.07 -0.08 -8.50
N ASN A 213 -26.40 -0.26 -8.61
CA ASN A 213 -27.30 0.74 -9.18
C ASN A 213 -27.38 2.06 -8.36
N HIS A 214 -26.97 2.05 -7.09
CA HIS A 214 -26.97 3.25 -6.25
C HIS A 214 -25.74 4.13 -6.46
N ALA A 215 -24.64 3.58 -7.00
CA ALA A 215 -23.39 4.29 -7.22
C ALA A 215 -23.59 5.56 -8.06
N GLN A 216 -24.32 5.44 -9.17
CA GLN A 216 -24.54 6.55 -10.10
C GLN A 216 -25.31 7.70 -9.43
N ALA A 217 -26.34 7.40 -8.65
CA ALA A 217 -27.13 8.40 -7.97
C ALA A 217 -26.34 9.13 -6.86
N GLN A 218 -25.45 8.43 -6.16
CA GLN A 218 -24.58 9.02 -5.13
C GLN A 218 -23.51 9.91 -5.78
N LEU A 219 -22.82 9.42 -6.81
CA LEU A 219 -21.73 10.14 -7.47
C LEU A 219 -22.24 11.34 -8.29
N ALA A 220 -23.49 11.33 -8.77
CA ALA A 220 -24.05 12.43 -9.57
C ALA A 220 -24.07 13.78 -8.84
N LYS A 221 -24.00 13.78 -7.52
CA LYS A 221 -23.97 14.98 -6.66
C LYS A 221 -22.54 15.42 -6.28
N ILE A 222 -21.54 14.64 -6.65
CA ILE A 222 -20.14 14.83 -6.28
C ILE A 222 -19.38 15.26 -7.54
N LYS A 223 -18.65 16.36 -7.45
CA LYS A 223 -17.76 16.82 -8.53
C LYS A 223 -16.30 16.50 -8.25
N LEU A 224 -15.91 16.55 -6.98
CA LEU A 224 -14.54 16.33 -6.53
C LEU A 224 -14.51 15.35 -5.35
N LEU A 225 -13.89 14.20 -5.57
CA LEU A 225 -13.68 13.15 -4.58
C LEU A 225 -12.22 13.12 -4.15
N LEU A 226 -11.96 13.11 -2.84
CA LEU A 226 -10.67 12.79 -2.26
C LEU A 226 -10.63 11.30 -1.89
N VAL A 227 -9.67 10.58 -2.43
CA VAL A 227 -9.32 9.23 -1.97
C VAL A 227 -8.12 9.37 -1.04
N CYS A 228 -8.28 8.92 0.21
CA CYS A 228 -7.26 8.92 1.24
C CYS A 228 -6.99 7.48 1.66
N ASP A 229 -5.85 6.96 1.26
CA ASP A 229 -5.40 5.60 1.59
C ASP A 229 -4.30 5.67 2.65
N VAL A 230 -4.62 5.18 3.86
CA VAL A 230 -3.65 5.11 4.96
C VAL A 230 -3.45 3.66 5.35
N GLY A 231 -2.38 3.10 4.83
CA GLY A 231 -1.96 1.74 5.13
C GLY A 231 -1.17 1.63 6.43
N GLY A 232 -0.46 0.51 6.61
CA GLY A 232 0.46 0.37 7.75
C GLY A 232 1.68 1.27 7.64
N GLY A 233 2.32 1.32 6.48
CA GLY A 233 3.57 2.05 6.29
C GLY A 233 3.48 3.36 5.52
N THR A 234 2.41 3.59 4.76
CA THR A 234 2.30 4.71 3.81
C THR A 234 0.94 5.36 3.82
N THR A 235 0.91 6.63 3.39
CA THR A 235 -0.30 7.39 3.07
C THR A 235 -0.21 7.83 1.62
N ASP A 236 -1.22 7.51 0.84
CA ASP A 236 -1.38 7.92 -0.56
C ASP A 236 -2.67 8.71 -0.73
N LEU A 237 -2.57 9.86 -1.41
CA LEU A 237 -3.66 10.80 -1.60
C LEU A 237 -3.94 10.97 -3.09
N SER A 238 -5.22 10.98 -3.48
CA SER A 238 -5.61 11.22 -4.87
C SER A 238 -6.88 12.03 -4.96
N LEU A 239 -6.92 12.96 -5.92
CA LEU A 239 -8.10 13.73 -6.27
C LEU A 239 -8.72 13.17 -7.55
N ILE A 240 -10.00 12.87 -7.50
CA ILE A 240 -10.79 12.33 -8.61
C ILE A 240 -11.88 13.32 -8.96
N LYS A 241 -11.86 13.82 -10.20
CA LYS A 241 -12.95 14.59 -10.77
C LYS A 241 -14.06 13.64 -11.24
N ILE A 242 -15.30 13.94 -10.88
CA ILE A 242 -16.48 13.22 -11.35
C ILE A 242 -17.23 14.13 -12.31
N SER A 243 -17.47 13.65 -13.50
CA SER A 243 -18.18 14.38 -14.57
C SER A 243 -19.10 13.45 -15.34
N LYS A 244 -19.97 14.02 -16.15
CA LYS A 244 -20.77 13.26 -17.12
C LYS A 244 -20.01 13.14 -18.44
N ALA A 245 -19.93 11.93 -18.96
CA ALA A 245 -19.45 11.65 -20.30
C ALA A 245 -20.49 12.05 -21.35
N LYS A 246 -20.13 12.00 -22.65
CA LYS A 246 -21.03 12.38 -23.76
C LYS A 246 -22.28 11.49 -23.88
N ASP A 247 -22.22 10.29 -23.37
CA ASP A 247 -23.31 9.29 -23.34
C ASP A 247 -24.12 9.32 -22.03
N ASP A 248 -24.00 10.41 -21.25
CA ASP A 248 -24.60 10.58 -19.91
C ASP A 248 -24.10 9.60 -18.84
N SER A 249 -23.15 8.73 -19.15
CA SER A 249 -22.47 7.91 -18.15
C SER A 249 -21.55 8.77 -17.26
N LEU A 250 -21.19 8.24 -16.08
CA LEU A 250 -20.22 8.91 -15.21
C LEU A 250 -18.79 8.63 -15.68
N ALA A 251 -18.02 9.70 -15.79
CA ALA A 251 -16.59 9.65 -15.99
C ALA A 251 -15.87 10.09 -14.72
N LEU A 252 -15.02 9.22 -14.22
CA LEU A 252 -14.11 9.50 -13.10
C LEU A 252 -12.73 9.73 -13.69
N THR A 253 -12.14 10.88 -13.38
CA THR A 253 -10.80 11.24 -13.91
C THR A 253 -9.92 11.66 -12.75
N ARG A 254 -8.76 11.03 -12.61
CA ARG A 254 -7.77 11.44 -11.61
C ARG A 254 -7.10 12.75 -12.05
N ILE A 255 -7.18 13.76 -11.20
CA ILE A 255 -6.66 15.12 -11.46
C ILE A 255 -5.48 15.51 -10.58
N GLY A 256 -5.27 14.79 -9.45
CA GLY A 256 -4.16 15.03 -8.53
C GLY A 256 -3.67 13.75 -7.88
N VAL A 257 -2.36 13.68 -7.62
CA VAL A 257 -1.69 12.60 -6.89
C VAL A 257 -0.73 13.23 -5.90
N GLY A 258 -0.81 12.82 -4.65
CA GLY A 258 0.12 13.23 -3.59
C GLY A 258 1.50 12.59 -3.74
N ASN A 259 2.46 13.14 -3.04
CA ASN A 259 3.77 12.51 -2.91
C ASN A 259 3.65 11.21 -2.09
N HIS A 260 4.55 10.26 -2.35
CA HIS A 260 4.62 9.03 -1.56
C HIS A 260 5.04 9.36 -0.12
N LEU A 261 4.11 9.27 0.80
CA LEU A 261 4.31 9.65 2.19
C LEU A 261 4.56 8.41 3.04
N MET A 262 5.77 8.28 3.59
CA MET A 262 6.14 7.22 4.53
C MET A 262 5.58 7.54 5.92
N LEU A 263 4.27 7.41 6.06
CA LEU A 263 3.51 7.68 7.28
C LEU A 263 2.25 6.80 7.27
N GLY A 264 2.05 6.03 8.33
CA GLY A 264 0.90 5.13 8.41
C GLY A 264 0.71 4.55 9.81
N GLY A 265 -0.09 3.49 9.91
CA GLY A 265 -0.43 2.83 11.16
C GLY A 265 0.76 2.33 11.97
N ASP A 266 1.85 1.94 11.30
CA ASP A 266 3.08 1.47 11.94
C ASP A 266 3.78 2.58 12.75
N ASN A 267 3.63 3.84 12.32
CA ASN A 267 4.14 5.01 13.07
C ASN A 267 3.33 5.23 14.36
N VAL A 268 2.02 4.99 14.33
CA VAL A 268 1.18 5.01 15.54
C VAL A 268 1.61 3.88 16.49
N ASP A 269 1.86 2.68 15.97
CA ASP A 269 2.30 1.53 16.75
C ASP A 269 3.63 1.80 17.46
N LEU A 270 4.58 2.43 16.76
CA LEU A 270 5.87 2.84 17.30
C LEU A 270 5.73 3.92 18.39
N ALA A 271 4.91 4.94 18.16
CA ALA A 271 4.65 5.98 19.15
C ALA A 271 4.03 5.41 20.43
N LEU A 272 3.08 4.49 20.28
CA LEU A 272 2.48 3.75 21.40
C LEU A 272 3.51 2.88 22.13
N ALA A 273 4.41 2.21 21.40
CA ALA A 273 5.47 1.40 21.99
C ALA A 273 6.39 2.25 22.86
N HIS A 274 6.81 3.42 22.40
CA HIS A 274 7.61 4.35 23.20
C HIS A 274 6.85 4.88 24.41
N THR A 275 5.56 5.18 24.28
CA THR A 275 4.73 5.59 25.42
C THR A 275 4.66 4.49 26.48
N VAL A 276 4.40 3.25 26.06
CA VAL A 276 4.37 2.10 26.99
C VAL A 276 5.75 1.84 27.60
N GLU A 277 6.83 1.96 26.84
CA GLU A 277 8.20 1.86 27.33
C GLU A 277 8.47 2.85 28.47
N GLN A 278 8.10 4.12 28.28
CA GLN A 278 8.25 5.16 29.30
C GLN A 278 7.44 4.84 30.56
N LYS A 279 6.19 4.42 30.41
CA LYS A 279 5.31 4.06 31.52
C LYS A 279 5.81 2.85 32.31
N ILE A 280 6.36 1.83 31.64
CA ILE A 280 6.95 0.64 32.26
C ILE A 280 8.24 0.97 33.02
N ASN A 281 9.05 1.89 32.51
CA ASN A 281 10.33 2.28 33.13
C ASN A 281 10.16 3.27 34.29
N GLY A 282 9.06 4.04 34.33
CA GLY A 282 8.83 5.11 35.29
C GLY A 282 9.93 6.20 35.23
N ASP A 283 10.18 6.90 36.32
CA ASP A 283 11.18 7.99 36.43
C ASP A 283 12.64 7.52 36.40
N ARG A 284 12.91 6.24 36.21
CA ARG A 284 14.29 5.74 36.12
C ARG A 284 14.89 6.13 34.77
N PRO A 285 16.17 6.55 34.70
CA PRO A 285 16.84 6.81 33.42
C PRO A 285 16.74 5.55 32.58
N ALA A 286 15.97 5.67 31.46
CA ALA A 286 15.61 4.54 30.65
C ALA A 286 16.84 3.92 29.99
N LYS A 287 17.17 2.69 30.37
CA LYS A 287 18.02 1.86 29.51
C LYS A 287 17.17 1.59 28.26
N LYS A 288 17.61 2.12 27.11
CA LYS A 288 16.91 1.86 25.83
C LYS A 288 16.67 0.36 25.67
N LEU A 289 15.47 0.02 25.24
CA LEU A 289 15.15 -1.36 24.87
C LEU A 289 16.11 -1.86 23.78
N SER A 290 16.39 -3.14 23.78
CA SER A 290 17.02 -3.76 22.60
C SER A 290 16.06 -3.67 21.42
N THR A 291 16.58 -3.75 20.20
CA THR A 291 15.78 -3.72 18.96
C THR A 291 14.70 -4.81 19.00
N SER A 292 15.04 -6.03 19.46
CA SER A 292 14.07 -7.13 19.61
C SER A 292 12.97 -6.82 20.62
N SER A 293 13.32 -6.27 21.78
CA SER A 293 12.33 -5.89 22.79
C SER A 293 11.41 -4.78 22.30
N LEU A 294 11.93 -3.79 21.55
CA LEU A 294 11.13 -2.75 20.92
C LEU A 294 10.22 -3.34 19.83
N SER A 295 10.73 -4.23 18.97
CA SER A 295 9.94 -4.91 17.94
C SER A 295 8.79 -5.73 18.53
N GLN A 296 9.04 -6.46 19.62
CA GLN A 296 7.98 -7.17 20.35
C GLN A 296 6.92 -6.21 20.91
N LEU A 297 7.37 -5.08 21.48
CA LEU A 297 6.47 -4.08 22.03
C LEU A 297 5.61 -3.45 20.94
N ILE A 298 6.18 -3.11 19.77
CA ILE A 298 5.45 -2.63 18.59
C ILE A 298 4.37 -3.62 18.14
N GLN A 299 4.67 -4.91 18.11
CA GLN A 299 3.66 -5.93 17.74
C GLN A 299 2.51 -5.99 18.76
N GLN A 300 2.80 -5.80 20.04
CA GLN A 300 1.77 -5.79 21.08
C GLN A 300 0.95 -4.51 21.06
N THR A 301 1.59 -3.35 20.85
CA THR A 301 0.88 -2.06 20.73
C THR A 301 0.02 -2.01 19.47
N ARG A 302 0.44 -2.66 18.36
CA ARG A 302 -0.40 -2.84 17.18
C ARG A 302 -1.70 -3.57 17.52
N LYS A 303 -1.60 -4.75 18.13
CA LYS A 303 -2.78 -5.54 18.55
C LYS A 303 -3.66 -4.75 19.53
N ALA A 304 -3.03 -4.01 20.44
CA ALA A 304 -3.71 -3.16 21.41
C ALA A 304 -4.45 -2.00 20.72
N LYS A 305 -3.79 -1.29 19.80
CA LYS A 305 -4.38 -0.21 19.00
C LYS A 305 -5.60 -0.69 18.21
N GLU A 306 -5.46 -1.78 17.47
CA GLU A 306 -6.56 -2.35 16.66
C GLU A 306 -7.77 -2.72 17.54
N LYS A 307 -7.52 -3.25 18.74
CA LYS A 307 -8.57 -3.59 19.70
C LYS A 307 -9.22 -2.35 20.33
N LEU A 308 -8.41 -1.34 20.72
CA LEU A 308 -8.86 -0.15 21.44
C LEU A 308 -9.49 0.92 20.53
N LEU A 309 -9.27 0.84 19.21
CA LEU A 309 -9.89 1.71 18.20
C LEU A 309 -10.92 0.98 17.32
N GLY A 310 -11.22 -0.29 17.62
CA GLY A 310 -12.20 -1.09 16.86
C GLY A 310 -13.66 -0.72 17.17
N ASN A 311 -14.60 -1.50 16.63
CA ASN A 311 -16.06 -1.21 16.73
C ASN A 311 -16.63 -1.25 18.16
N ASN A 312 -16.12 -2.08 19.04
CA ASN A 312 -16.57 -2.18 20.44
C ASN A 312 -15.34 -2.18 21.34
N PRO A 313 -14.64 -1.05 21.47
CA PRO A 313 -13.37 -1.02 22.18
C PRO A 313 -13.58 -1.21 23.68
N PRO A 314 -12.75 -2.04 24.35
CA PRO A 314 -12.70 -2.06 25.80
C PRO A 314 -12.05 -0.77 26.32
N GLU A 315 -12.23 -0.46 27.60
CA GLU A 315 -11.59 0.71 28.23
C GLU A 315 -10.06 0.63 28.22
N ASN A 316 -9.52 -0.59 28.27
CA ASN A 316 -8.09 -0.82 28.31
C ASN A 316 -7.71 -2.21 27.80
N THR A 317 -6.41 -2.42 27.54
CA THR A 317 -5.84 -3.74 27.23
C THR A 317 -4.42 -3.86 27.77
N LYS A 318 -4.07 -5.10 28.15
CA LYS A 318 -2.75 -5.39 28.73
C LYS A 318 -1.70 -5.53 27.63
N VAL A 319 -0.63 -4.75 27.72
CA VAL A 319 0.59 -4.87 26.91
C VAL A 319 1.71 -5.40 27.81
N THR A 320 2.45 -6.41 27.36
CA THR A 320 3.45 -7.09 28.16
C THR A 320 4.79 -7.09 27.45
N LEU A 321 5.81 -6.55 28.08
CA LEU A 321 7.19 -6.63 27.65
C LEU A 321 7.85 -7.84 28.33
N LEU A 322 8.29 -8.81 27.54
CA LEU A 322 9.01 -9.98 28.07
C LEU A 322 10.44 -9.59 28.43
N GLY A 323 10.92 -10.08 29.57
CA GLY A 323 12.31 -9.89 29.98
C GLY A 323 13.29 -10.61 29.06
N SER A 324 14.43 -9.99 28.76
CA SER A 324 15.54 -10.60 28.02
C SER A 324 16.50 -11.31 28.98
N GLY A 325 16.91 -12.56 28.65
CA GLY A 325 17.93 -13.34 29.35
C GLY A 325 17.42 -14.52 30.18
N ALA A 326 18.30 -15.20 30.92
CA ALA A 326 18.05 -16.45 31.65
C ALA A 326 16.99 -16.36 32.78
N ARG A 327 16.42 -15.18 33.04
CA ARG A 327 15.33 -14.96 34.01
C ARG A 327 13.97 -14.84 33.32
N LEU A 328 13.59 -15.85 32.57
CA LEU A 328 12.27 -15.92 31.89
C LEU A 328 11.08 -15.91 32.86
N ILE A 329 11.28 -16.29 34.12
CA ILE A 329 10.23 -16.34 35.15
C ILE A 329 10.52 -15.23 36.16
N GLY A 330 9.95 -14.04 35.96
CA GLY A 330 10.08 -12.91 36.90
C GLY A 330 10.48 -11.56 36.28
N GLY A 331 10.76 -11.54 34.97
CA GLY A 331 11.19 -10.31 34.27
C GLY A 331 10.11 -9.68 33.35
N ALA A 332 8.93 -10.27 33.24
CA ALA A 332 7.86 -9.70 32.41
C ALA A 332 7.28 -8.45 33.09
N LYS A 333 7.31 -7.33 32.40
CA LYS A 333 6.66 -6.09 32.82
C LYS A 333 5.40 -5.87 31.99
N SER A 334 4.34 -5.45 32.60
CA SER A 334 3.07 -5.20 31.93
C SER A 334 2.59 -3.78 32.21
N TYR A 335 1.93 -3.21 31.21
CA TYR A 335 1.23 -1.95 31.32
C TYR A 335 -0.22 -2.14 30.85
N LEU A 336 -1.17 -1.49 31.50
CA LEU A 336 -2.58 -1.49 31.13
C LEU A 336 -2.84 -0.24 30.27
N LEU A 337 -2.68 -0.39 28.97
CA LEU A 337 -2.83 0.71 28.01
C LEU A 337 -4.31 1.09 27.91
N GLN A 338 -4.61 2.36 28.19
CA GLN A 338 -5.96 2.89 28.19
C GLN A 338 -6.39 3.27 26.77
N GLN A 339 -7.69 3.16 26.48
CA GLN A 339 -8.27 3.60 25.21
C GLN A 339 -7.99 5.08 24.95
N GLN A 340 -8.08 5.93 25.98
CA GLN A 340 -7.81 7.37 25.86
C GLN A 340 -6.38 7.65 25.41
N GLU A 341 -5.37 6.95 25.96
CA GLU A 341 -3.97 7.13 25.56
C GLU A 341 -3.76 6.79 24.08
N VAL A 342 -4.45 5.76 23.58
CA VAL A 342 -4.40 5.40 22.15
C VAL A 342 -5.10 6.45 21.30
N SER A 343 -6.23 6.98 21.77
CA SER A 343 -7.00 8.04 21.09
C SER A 343 -6.20 9.34 21.01
N ASP A 344 -5.53 9.75 22.09
CA ASP A 344 -4.70 10.95 22.12
C ASP A 344 -3.57 10.87 21.07
N ILE A 345 -2.94 9.71 20.93
CA ILE A 345 -1.88 9.51 19.94
C ILE A 345 -2.46 9.39 18.52
N ALA A 346 -3.44 8.52 18.30
CA ALA A 346 -3.93 8.22 16.97
C ALA A 346 -4.82 9.33 16.39
N LEU A 347 -5.67 9.96 17.21
CA LEU A 347 -6.56 11.01 16.76
C LEU A 347 -5.91 12.40 16.86
N ASP A 348 -5.36 12.75 18.02
CA ASP A 348 -4.86 14.10 18.24
C ASP A 348 -3.38 14.26 17.80
N GLY A 349 -2.63 13.17 17.72
CA GLY A 349 -1.27 13.16 17.19
C GLY A 349 -1.21 12.99 15.67
N PHE A 350 -1.94 12.01 15.12
CA PHE A 350 -1.86 11.67 13.69
C PHE A 350 -2.96 12.30 12.83
N PHE A 351 -4.14 12.57 13.38
CA PHE A 351 -5.25 13.23 12.69
C PHE A 351 -5.77 14.44 13.48
N PRO A 352 -4.92 15.41 13.90
CA PRO A 352 -5.38 16.60 14.58
C PRO A 352 -6.37 17.39 13.73
N VAL A 353 -7.39 17.98 14.38
CA VAL A 353 -8.23 18.99 13.72
C VAL A 353 -7.42 20.27 13.64
N ILE A 354 -7.16 20.73 12.42
CA ILE A 354 -6.26 21.85 12.13
C ILE A 354 -6.90 22.82 11.14
N ASN A 355 -6.34 24.02 11.06
CA ASN A 355 -6.65 24.94 9.97
C ASN A 355 -6.01 24.43 8.67
N ILE A 356 -6.70 24.61 7.52
CA ILE A 356 -6.19 24.15 6.21
C ILE A 356 -4.85 24.79 5.83
N ASN A 357 -4.51 25.95 6.38
CA ASN A 357 -3.23 26.64 6.14
C ASN A 357 -2.07 26.09 6.99
N GLU A 358 -2.34 25.20 7.93
CA GLU A 358 -1.29 24.57 8.71
C GLU A 358 -0.51 23.57 7.87
N GLN A 359 0.80 23.77 7.78
CA GLN A 359 1.70 22.97 6.95
C GLN A 359 2.51 21.99 7.79
N PRO A 360 2.93 20.84 7.22
CA PRO A 360 3.83 19.92 7.89
C PRO A 360 5.16 20.60 8.27
N VAL A 361 5.71 20.22 9.40
CA VAL A 361 7.01 20.73 9.87
C VAL A 361 8.13 20.24 8.93
N LYS A 362 8.83 21.16 8.28
CA LYS A 362 10.02 20.87 7.47
C LYS A 362 11.24 20.76 8.39
N ARG A 363 11.58 19.56 8.85
CA ARG A 363 12.87 19.30 9.51
C ARG A 363 13.92 18.97 8.46
N ARG A 364 15.18 19.45 8.66
CA ARG A 364 16.30 19.23 7.75
C ARG A 364 16.79 17.77 7.67
N SER A 365 16.40 16.92 8.58
CA SER A 365 16.68 15.48 8.56
C SER A 365 15.37 14.72 8.76
N ALA A 366 14.97 13.94 7.77
CA ALA A 366 14.01 12.86 7.99
C ALA A 366 14.58 11.95 9.08
N VAL A 367 13.77 11.54 10.02
CA VAL A 367 14.15 10.48 10.97
C VAL A 367 14.30 9.22 10.15
N VAL A 368 15.55 8.82 9.89
CA VAL A 368 15.86 7.57 9.21
C VAL A 368 15.78 6.47 10.26
N GLU A 369 14.62 5.90 10.41
CA GLU A 369 14.41 4.77 11.30
C GLU A 369 14.30 3.51 10.46
N PHE A 370 15.04 2.48 10.80
CA PHE A 370 15.12 1.24 10.00
C PHE A 370 15.52 1.45 8.52
N GLY A 371 16.23 2.54 8.19
CA GLY A 371 16.70 2.85 6.84
C GLY A 371 15.68 3.54 5.92
N LEU A 372 14.42 3.71 6.35
CA LEU A 372 13.38 4.35 5.55
C LEU A 372 13.19 5.83 5.93
N PRO A 373 12.97 6.73 4.96
CA PRO A 373 12.80 8.16 5.20
C PRO A 373 11.36 8.46 5.65
N TYR A 374 11.07 8.24 6.92
CA TYR A 374 9.75 8.56 7.48
C TYR A 374 9.46 10.06 7.44
N ALA A 375 8.16 10.39 7.33
CA ALA A 375 7.69 11.76 7.36
C ALA A 375 8.08 12.46 8.68
N PRO A 376 8.62 13.69 8.61
CA PRO A 376 9.12 14.40 9.80
C PRO A 376 8.00 14.91 10.73
N ASP A 377 6.80 15.11 10.21
CA ASP A 377 5.60 15.48 10.97
C ASP A 377 4.65 14.28 11.01
N PRO A 378 4.18 13.82 12.17
CA PRO A 378 3.27 12.69 12.26
C PRO A 378 1.83 13.01 11.85
N ALA A 379 1.47 14.29 11.69
CA ALA A 379 0.11 14.74 11.45
C ALA A 379 -0.33 14.54 10.00
N VAL A 380 -1.02 13.46 9.68
CA VAL A 380 -1.58 13.15 8.35
C VAL A 380 -2.47 14.30 7.86
N SER A 381 -3.26 14.93 8.74
CA SER A 381 -4.13 16.06 8.37
C SER A 381 -3.37 17.25 7.79
N LYS A 382 -2.11 17.51 8.19
CA LYS A 382 -1.30 18.58 7.60
C LYS A 382 -0.87 18.26 6.16
N TYR A 383 -0.58 16.99 5.88
CA TYR A 383 -0.27 16.56 4.51
C TYR A 383 -1.52 16.54 3.63
N LEU A 384 -2.70 16.25 4.18
CA LEU A 384 -3.98 16.41 3.49
C LEU A 384 -4.21 17.88 3.11
N ALA A 385 -3.99 18.81 4.05
CA ALA A 385 -4.11 20.25 3.80
C ALA A 385 -3.13 20.70 2.72
N GLN A 386 -1.86 20.34 2.85
CA GLN A 386 -0.83 20.65 1.87
C GLN A 386 -1.21 20.12 0.47
N PHE A 387 -1.66 18.88 0.38
CA PHE A 387 -2.05 18.25 -0.88
C PHE A 387 -3.20 18.97 -1.57
N ILE A 388 -4.24 19.35 -0.83
CA ILE A 388 -5.38 20.12 -1.36
C ILE A 388 -4.91 21.49 -1.83
N LEU A 389 -4.07 22.20 -1.07
CA LEU A 389 -3.56 23.51 -1.43
C LEU A 389 -2.63 23.48 -2.66
N GLU A 390 -1.81 22.45 -2.80
CA GLU A 390 -0.93 22.26 -3.97
C GLU A 390 -1.72 21.99 -5.27
N HIS A 391 -2.97 21.51 -5.16
CA HIS A 391 -3.81 21.14 -6.31
C HIS A 391 -4.99 22.09 -6.52
N GLN A 392 -4.96 23.32 -5.99
CA GLN A 392 -6.09 24.26 -6.05
C GLN A 392 -6.59 24.52 -7.46
N SER A 393 -5.71 24.74 -8.45
CA SER A 393 -6.12 24.94 -9.84
C SER A 393 -6.97 23.78 -10.36
N ALA A 394 -6.54 22.53 -10.14
CA ALA A 394 -7.28 21.35 -10.57
C ALA A 394 -8.59 21.18 -9.79
N CYS A 395 -8.61 21.56 -8.50
CA CYS A 395 -9.82 21.54 -7.69
C CYS A 395 -10.86 22.54 -8.20
N HIS A 396 -10.46 23.79 -8.46
CA HIS A 396 -11.34 24.82 -9.03
C HIS A 396 -11.92 24.40 -10.37
N ASP A 397 -11.10 23.86 -11.26
CA ASP A 397 -11.54 23.34 -12.56
C ASP A 397 -12.54 22.18 -12.41
N ALA A 398 -12.34 21.32 -11.41
CA ALA A 398 -13.21 20.17 -11.19
C ALA A 398 -14.60 20.59 -10.70
N ILE A 399 -14.69 21.53 -9.76
CA ILE A 399 -15.97 22.00 -9.20
C ILE A 399 -16.63 23.11 -10.03
N ASN A 400 -15.95 23.60 -11.12
CA ASN A 400 -16.35 24.75 -11.92
C ASN A 400 -16.53 26.02 -11.05
N SER A 401 -15.57 26.26 -10.15
CA SER A 401 -15.61 27.45 -9.29
C SER A 401 -15.36 28.73 -10.08
N THR A 402 -16.14 29.74 -9.81
CA THR A 402 -15.97 31.11 -10.34
C THR A 402 -15.26 32.02 -9.34
N GLN A 403 -14.90 31.52 -8.18
CA GLN A 403 -14.30 32.26 -7.06
C GLN A 403 -12.89 31.72 -6.79
N PRO A 404 -11.86 32.18 -7.53
CA PRO A 404 -10.50 31.66 -7.36
C PRO A 404 -9.85 32.02 -6.02
N GLU A 405 -10.41 33.00 -5.29
CA GLU A 405 -9.97 33.43 -3.96
C GLU A 405 -10.36 32.43 -2.85
N GLU A 406 -11.42 31.65 -3.06
CA GLU A 406 -11.88 30.66 -2.08
C GLU A 406 -11.13 29.34 -2.27
N ILE A 407 -10.80 28.67 -1.15
CA ILE A 407 -10.13 27.37 -1.23
C ILE A 407 -11.14 26.31 -1.69
N ALA A 408 -10.88 25.74 -2.86
CA ALA A 408 -11.67 24.64 -3.40
C ALA A 408 -11.35 23.33 -2.64
N THR A 409 -12.37 22.78 -1.98
CA THR A 409 -12.26 21.55 -1.17
C THR A 409 -13.07 20.41 -1.79
N PRO A 410 -12.73 19.13 -1.53
CA PRO A 410 -13.48 17.98 -2.01
C PRO A 410 -14.94 17.99 -1.54
N ASP A 411 -15.85 17.45 -2.35
CA ASP A 411 -17.26 17.24 -2.02
C ASP A 411 -17.46 15.95 -1.22
N ALA A 412 -16.59 14.97 -1.49
CA ALA A 412 -16.67 13.66 -0.87
C ALA A 412 -15.30 13.12 -0.50
N LEU A 413 -15.31 12.18 0.42
CA LEU A 413 -14.14 11.47 0.95
C LEU A 413 -14.38 9.97 0.84
N LEU A 414 -13.40 9.25 0.28
CA LEU A 414 -13.33 7.79 0.28
C LEU A 414 -12.07 7.39 1.05
N LEU A 415 -12.27 6.76 2.19
CA LEU A 415 -11.21 6.30 3.09
C LEU A 415 -10.84 4.85 2.78
N ASN A 416 -9.56 4.57 2.68
CA ASN A 416 -9.01 3.24 2.43
C ASN A 416 -7.78 2.96 3.28
N GLY A 417 -7.38 1.67 3.34
CA GLY A 417 -6.27 1.21 4.16
C GLY A 417 -6.67 0.77 5.56
N GLY A 418 -5.85 -0.10 6.15
CA GLY A 418 -6.17 -0.76 7.42
C GLY A 418 -6.37 0.17 8.61
N VAL A 419 -5.85 1.39 8.55
CA VAL A 419 -6.06 2.44 9.58
C VAL A 419 -7.55 2.82 9.69
N PHE A 420 -8.26 2.82 8.59
CA PHE A 420 -9.67 3.17 8.53
C PHE A 420 -10.65 2.01 8.82
N ASN A 421 -10.15 0.88 9.31
CA ASN A 421 -10.99 -0.09 10.02
C ASN A 421 -11.50 0.47 11.36
N SER A 422 -10.95 1.61 11.82
CA SER A 422 -11.38 2.31 13.03
C SER A 422 -12.49 3.33 12.75
N PRO A 423 -13.70 3.17 13.31
CA PRO A 423 -14.77 4.18 13.17
C PRO A 423 -14.36 5.56 13.67
N ALA A 424 -13.62 5.62 14.77
CA ALA A 424 -13.17 6.89 15.35
C ALA A 424 -12.22 7.66 14.41
N LEU A 425 -11.37 6.96 13.65
CA LEU A 425 -10.49 7.58 12.65
C LEU A 425 -11.27 8.02 11.40
N ASN A 426 -12.32 7.28 11.00
CA ASN A 426 -13.20 7.69 9.91
C ASN A 426 -13.94 9.00 10.25
N GLU A 427 -14.54 9.07 11.43
CA GLU A 427 -15.21 10.28 11.93
C GLU A 427 -14.23 11.44 12.06
N ARG A 428 -13.02 11.20 12.54
CA ARG A 428 -12.00 12.22 12.69
C ARG A 428 -11.55 12.77 11.33
N ALA A 429 -11.27 11.92 10.35
CA ALA A 429 -10.89 12.34 9.00
C ALA A 429 -12.01 13.16 8.33
N GLN A 430 -13.25 12.72 8.47
CA GLN A 430 -14.42 13.48 7.98
C GLN A 430 -14.55 14.84 8.67
N LYS A 431 -14.35 14.90 10.00
CA LYS A 431 -14.38 16.14 10.77
C LYS A 431 -13.32 17.13 10.30
N VAL A 432 -12.07 16.68 10.13
CA VAL A 432 -10.95 17.53 9.65
C VAL A 432 -11.33 18.21 8.33
N LEU A 433 -11.82 17.46 7.36
CA LEU A 433 -12.20 18.01 6.05
C LEU A 433 -13.47 18.87 6.11
N SER A 434 -14.39 18.56 6.99
CA SER A 434 -15.61 19.37 7.18
C SER A 434 -15.32 20.75 7.76
N GLU A 435 -14.27 20.89 8.58
CA GLU A 435 -13.81 22.20 9.09
C GLU A 435 -13.25 23.11 7.98
N TRP A 436 -12.79 22.53 6.87
CA TRP A 436 -12.19 23.26 5.74
C TRP A 436 -13.22 23.63 4.67
N LYS A 437 -14.43 23.12 4.77
CA LYS A 437 -15.46 23.27 3.74
C LYS A 437 -16.64 24.04 4.28
N THR A 438 -17.15 24.97 3.47
CA THR A 438 -18.49 25.54 3.69
C THR A 438 -19.55 24.49 3.33
N GLY A 439 -20.05 23.77 4.30
CA GLY A 439 -21.03 22.67 4.13
C GLY A 439 -20.45 21.30 4.51
N ASN A 440 -21.29 20.27 4.39
CA ASN A 440 -20.91 18.91 4.77
C ASN A 440 -20.11 18.20 3.68
N ILE A 441 -19.10 17.44 4.08
CA ILE A 441 -18.42 16.50 3.22
C ILE A 441 -19.14 15.14 3.26
N THR A 442 -19.34 14.52 2.09
CA THR A 442 -19.96 13.21 2.00
C THR A 442 -18.91 12.14 2.23
N LEU A 443 -19.05 11.34 3.27
CA LEU A 443 -18.21 10.14 3.43
C LEU A 443 -18.81 9.00 2.60
N LEU A 444 -18.05 8.51 1.63
CA LEU A 444 -18.39 7.30 0.88
C LEU A 444 -18.00 6.08 1.71
N GLU A 445 -18.99 5.28 2.06
CA GLU A 445 -18.79 4.14 2.95
C GLU A 445 -17.90 3.07 2.31
N ASN A 446 -16.82 2.69 2.98
CA ASN A 446 -15.96 1.56 2.66
C ASN A 446 -15.93 0.58 3.83
N SER A 447 -16.71 -0.47 3.75
CA SER A 447 -16.89 -1.44 4.85
C SER A 447 -15.68 -2.37 5.06
N ARG A 448 -14.80 -2.49 4.10
CA ARG A 448 -13.64 -3.38 4.13
C ARG A 448 -12.40 -2.71 3.51
N PRO A 449 -11.91 -1.61 4.13
CA PRO A 449 -10.82 -0.82 3.56
C PRO A 449 -9.49 -1.58 3.46
N ASP A 450 -9.35 -2.68 4.18
CA ASP A 450 -8.20 -3.59 4.15
C ASP A 450 -8.23 -4.60 2.98
N LEU A 451 -9.35 -4.74 2.28
CA LEU A 451 -9.53 -5.69 1.17
C LEU A 451 -9.96 -5.01 -0.14
N ALA A 452 -10.40 -3.76 -0.06
CA ALA A 452 -11.01 -3.03 -1.18
C ALA A 452 -10.09 -2.92 -2.39
N VAL A 453 -8.79 -2.77 -2.18
CA VAL A 453 -7.80 -2.65 -3.28
C VAL A 453 -7.74 -3.93 -4.12
N ALA A 454 -7.63 -5.10 -3.49
CA ALA A 454 -7.60 -6.37 -4.21
C ALA A 454 -8.94 -6.66 -4.93
N GLN A 455 -10.07 -6.36 -4.27
CA GLN A 455 -11.40 -6.53 -4.88
C GLN A 455 -11.63 -5.56 -6.03
N GLY A 456 -11.15 -4.33 -5.90
CA GLY A 456 -11.18 -3.31 -6.94
C GLY A 456 -10.34 -3.68 -8.16
N ALA A 457 -9.20 -4.35 -7.97
CA ALA A 457 -8.41 -4.88 -9.06
C ALA A 457 -9.18 -5.93 -9.89
N VAL A 458 -9.98 -6.78 -9.24
CA VAL A 458 -10.90 -7.70 -9.92
C VAL A 458 -12.01 -6.92 -10.63
N ALA A 459 -12.59 -5.90 -10.00
CA ALA A 459 -13.63 -5.07 -10.61
C ALA A 459 -13.11 -4.32 -11.85
N TYR A 460 -11.87 -3.84 -11.82
CA TYR A 460 -11.19 -3.24 -12.97
C TYR A 460 -11.02 -4.24 -14.11
N ALA A 461 -10.51 -5.45 -13.84
CA ALA A 461 -10.37 -6.49 -14.87
C ALA A 461 -11.72 -6.81 -15.53
N LYS A 462 -12.82 -6.77 -14.77
CA LYS A 462 -14.18 -6.90 -15.28
C LYS A 462 -14.57 -5.72 -16.17
N ALA A 463 -14.29 -4.48 -15.72
CA ALA A 463 -14.63 -3.25 -16.45
C ALA A 463 -13.94 -3.20 -17.83
N ARG A 464 -12.69 -3.64 -17.94
CA ARG A 464 -11.97 -3.76 -19.22
C ARG A 464 -12.67 -4.65 -20.24
N ARG A 465 -13.47 -5.60 -19.80
CA ARG A 465 -14.20 -6.55 -20.65
C ARG A 465 -15.60 -6.08 -21.05
N GLY A 466 -15.90 -4.79 -20.91
CA GLY A 466 -17.15 -4.19 -21.39
C GLY A 466 -18.15 -3.82 -20.29
N ALA A 467 -17.75 -3.75 -19.03
CA ALA A 467 -18.57 -3.18 -17.97
C ALA A 467 -18.64 -1.64 -18.10
N GLN A 468 -19.75 -1.05 -17.62
CA GLN A 468 -20.20 0.32 -17.92
C GLN A 468 -19.35 1.46 -17.34
N LEU A 469 -18.41 1.23 -16.44
CA LEU A 469 -17.60 2.28 -15.82
C LEU A 469 -16.14 2.17 -16.26
N LYS A 470 -15.63 3.22 -16.90
CA LYS A 470 -14.18 3.44 -17.05
C LYS A 470 -13.77 4.55 -16.10
N ILE A 471 -12.86 4.25 -15.20
CA ILE A 471 -12.16 5.29 -14.44
C ILE A 471 -10.96 5.68 -15.28
N GLY A 472 -11.06 6.83 -15.96
CA GLY A 472 -9.95 7.39 -16.71
C GLY A 472 -8.85 7.78 -15.71
N GLY A 473 -7.70 7.14 -15.83
CA GLY A 473 -6.55 7.43 -14.98
C GLY A 473 -5.59 8.40 -15.61
N GLY A 474 -5.60 8.47 -16.90
CA GLY A 474 -4.64 9.20 -17.72
C GLY A 474 -3.21 9.19 -17.17
N SER A 475 -2.20 9.38 -17.93
CA SER A 475 -0.84 9.50 -17.38
C SER A 475 -0.77 10.55 -16.28
N ALA A 476 -0.29 10.17 -15.08
CA ALA A 476 -0.11 11.10 -13.95
C ALA A 476 0.89 12.22 -14.26
N ARG A 477 1.78 11.98 -15.22
CA ARG A 477 2.88 12.87 -15.61
C ARG A 477 2.93 13.01 -17.11
N THR A 478 3.57 14.11 -17.55
CA THR A 478 3.99 14.26 -18.95
C THR A 478 5.36 13.62 -19.10
N PHE A 479 5.52 12.77 -20.11
CA PHE A 479 6.81 12.16 -20.45
C PHE A 479 7.44 12.91 -21.62
N PHE A 480 8.69 13.31 -21.44
CA PHE A 480 9.46 14.01 -22.45
C PHE A 480 10.68 13.18 -22.83
N LEU A 481 10.94 13.06 -24.12
CA LEU A 481 12.21 12.58 -24.63
C LEU A 481 13.21 13.74 -24.60
N ALA A 482 14.25 13.62 -23.78
CA ALA A 482 15.32 14.61 -23.76
C ALA A 482 16.16 14.48 -25.04
N LEU A 483 16.32 15.60 -25.75
CA LEU A 483 17.20 15.72 -26.91
C LEU A 483 18.63 16.10 -26.47
N GLU A 484 19.57 16.04 -27.41
CA GLU A 484 20.94 16.51 -27.15
C GLU A 484 20.91 18.00 -26.72
N LYS A 485 21.75 18.33 -25.74
CA LYS A 485 21.87 19.68 -25.23
C LYS A 485 22.52 20.56 -26.28
N THR A 486 21.86 21.66 -26.64
CA THR A 486 22.38 22.72 -27.54
C THR A 486 22.83 23.94 -26.76
N ASP A 487 23.49 24.89 -27.42
CA ASP A 487 23.89 26.17 -26.80
C ASP A 487 22.69 26.99 -26.29
N SER A 488 21.50 26.74 -26.82
CA SER A 488 20.23 27.34 -26.39
C SER A 488 19.56 26.63 -25.21
N GLY A 489 20.15 25.53 -24.69
CA GLY A 489 19.65 24.76 -23.57
C GLY A 489 19.22 23.33 -23.90
N GLN A 490 18.65 22.64 -22.92
CA GLN A 490 18.10 21.28 -23.08
C GLN A 490 16.73 21.37 -23.76
N GLN A 491 16.61 20.73 -24.91
CA GLN A 491 15.32 20.56 -25.60
C GLN A 491 14.72 19.20 -25.27
N ALA A 492 13.39 19.09 -25.30
CA ALA A 492 12.68 17.86 -25.07
C ALA A 492 11.41 17.78 -25.94
N ILE A 493 11.06 16.58 -26.36
CA ILE A 493 9.84 16.29 -27.12
C ILE A 493 8.85 15.60 -26.19
N CYS A 494 7.63 16.12 -26.11
CA CYS A 494 6.57 15.44 -25.38
C CYS A 494 6.18 14.13 -26.11
N LEU A 495 6.44 13.00 -25.46
CA LEU A 495 6.04 11.68 -25.96
C LEU A 495 4.62 11.33 -25.51
N MET A 496 4.27 11.68 -24.28
CA MET A 496 2.98 11.38 -23.70
C MET A 496 2.58 12.51 -22.75
N PRO A 497 1.52 13.27 -23.06
CA PRO A 497 1.05 14.33 -22.18
C PRO A 497 0.40 13.77 -20.91
N LYS A 498 0.42 14.53 -19.82
CA LYS A 498 -0.39 14.25 -18.64
C LYS A 498 -1.87 14.08 -19.05
N GLY A 499 -2.52 13.06 -18.52
CA GLY A 499 -3.90 12.74 -18.86
C GLY A 499 -4.07 11.84 -20.10
N ALA A 500 -2.96 11.39 -20.71
CA ALA A 500 -3.04 10.40 -21.80
C ALA A 500 -3.67 9.09 -21.31
N GLU A 501 -4.71 8.63 -21.98
CA GLU A 501 -5.43 7.39 -21.61
C GLU A 501 -4.66 6.13 -22.02
N GLU A 502 -4.96 5.00 -21.37
CA GLU A 502 -4.44 3.69 -21.75
C GLU A 502 -4.79 3.37 -23.22
N GLU A 503 -3.87 2.73 -23.92
CA GLU A 503 -4.00 2.36 -25.35
C GLU A 503 -4.08 3.57 -26.32
N GLN A 504 -3.88 4.81 -25.83
CA GLN A 504 -3.82 5.98 -26.69
C GLN A 504 -2.45 6.06 -27.37
N GLU A 505 -2.46 6.03 -28.71
CA GLU A 505 -1.23 6.17 -29.51
C GLU A 505 -0.94 7.65 -29.83
N PHE A 506 0.31 8.05 -29.57
CA PHE A 506 0.83 9.38 -29.95
C PHE A 506 1.84 9.24 -31.09
N MET A 507 1.54 9.83 -32.23
CA MET A 507 2.41 9.78 -33.39
C MET A 507 3.20 11.09 -33.54
N LEU A 508 4.51 11.02 -33.51
CA LEU A 508 5.41 12.16 -33.75
C LEU A 508 5.65 12.34 -35.24
N LYS A 509 4.68 12.91 -35.96
CA LYS A 509 4.69 12.99 -37.45
C LYS A 509 5.79 13.89 -38.02
N GLU A 510 6.25 14.88 -37.28
CA GLU A 510 7.18 15.91 -37.77
C GLU A 510 8.63 15.67 -37.32
N GLN A 511 8.87 14.65 -36.50
CA GLN A 511 10.19 14.37 -35.94
C GLN A 511 10.86 13.21 -36.67
N LYS A 512 12.09 13.45 -37.14
CA LYS A 512 12.94 12.41 -37.72
C LYS A 512 14.06 12.07 -36.76
N PHE A 513 14.20 10.80 -36.45
CA PHE A 513 15.27 10.28 -35.60
C PHE A 513 16.24 9.44 -36.45
N SER A 514 17.54 9.62 -36.21
CA SER A 514 18.56 8.74 -36.79
C SER A 514 18.86 7.63 -35.79
N LEU A 515 18.72 6.37 -36.25
CA LEU A 515 19.02 5.18 -35.46
C LEU A 515 20.39 4.62 -35.89
N ARG A 516 21.24 4.28 -34.92
CA ARG A 516 22.42 3.43 -35.15
C ARG A 516 22.00 1.98 -34.99
N LEU A 517 22.15 1.18 -36.04
CA LEU A 517 21.67 -0.19 -36.08
C LEU A 517 22.54 -1.20 -35.31
N ASP A 518 23.74 -0.81 -34.89
CA ASP A 518 24.76 -1.65 -34.26
C ASP A 518 24.96 -1.42 -32.77
N GLN A 519 24.15 -0.55 -32.14
CA GLN A 519 24.25 -0.22 -30.73
C GLN A 519 22.87 -0.10 -30.08
N PRO A 520 22.72 -0.50 -28.79
CA PRO A 520 21.51 -0.23 -28.03
C PRO A 520 21.25 1.27 -27.92
N VAL A 521 20.04 1.69 -28.25
CA VAL A 521 19.63 3.10 -28.10
C VAL A 521 19.12 3.32 -26.69
N LYS A 522 19.70 4.28 -25.97
CA LYS A 522 19.18 4.76 -24.69
C LYS A 522 18.31 6.00 -24.91
N PHE A 523 17.07 5.92 -24.46
CA PHE A 523 16.19 7.08 -24.39
C PHE A 523 16.22 7.64 -22.98
N HIS A 524 16.51 8.94 -22.85
CA HIS A 524 16.42 9.65 -21.58
C HIS A 524 15.05 10.29 -21.47
N LEU A 525 14.23 9.74 -20.58
CA LEU A 525 12.87 10.20 -20.30
C LEU A 525 12.82 11.04 -19.02
#